data_c55704961ba7acf9a7a09177e5f19f7e
#
_entry.id   c55704961ba7acf9a7a09177e5f19f7e
#
_cell.length_a   1.000
_cell.length_b   1.000
_cell.length_c   1.000
_cell.angle_alpha   90.00
_cell.angle_beta   90.00
_cell.angle_gamma   90.00
#
_symmetry.space_group_name_H-M   'P 1'
#
loop_
_entity.id
_entity.type
_entity.pdbx_description
1 polymer ?
#
loop_
_entity_poly.entity_id
_entity_poly.type
_entity_poly.pdbx_seq_one_letter_code
_entity_poly.pdbx_strand_id
1 'polypeptide(L)'
;LSGLFGGLAGWTGGSLSALLPDMPAGAVIVLAAATIFAFSLMFAPRRGVIGWAVRRLKMRLRAASVRGLLAMADGYLPPDGLSYQVIRLRGYIDGDARITESGRRAAAEMRRQDRLWQTYRTRHPDAALAFNPLSGLRIEDVLSADIIAALEGPAR
;
A
#
# COMPACT_ATOMS: atom_id res chain seq x y z
N LEU A 1 -10.49 17.36 -21.84
CA LEU A 1 -11.12 16.24 -21.08
C LEU A 1 -12.46 16.64 -20.45
N SER A 2 -12.60 17.86 -19.89
CA SER A 2 -13.86 18.32 -19.27
C SER A 2 -15.02 18.40 -20.28
N GLY A 3 -14.76 18.86 -21.54
CA GLY A 3 -15.75 18.89 -22.59
C GLY A 3 -16.30 17.53 -23.02
N LEU A 4 -15.46 16.50 -23.01
CA LEU A 4 -15.87 15.11 -23.27
C LEU A 4 -16.83 14.59 -22.19
N PHE A 5 -16.55 14.87 -20.92
CA PHE A 5 -17.42 14.47 -19.81
C PHE A 5 -18.75 15.23 -19.83
N GLY A 6 -18.73 16.53 -20.15
CA GLY A 6 -19.94 17.32 -20.32
C GLY A 6 -20.80 16.85 -21.51
N GLY A 7 -20.16 16.54 -22.63
CA GLY A 7 -20.84 15.99 -23.81
C GLY A 7 -21.47 14.61 -23.56
N LEU A 8 -20.74 13.71 -22.90
CA LEU A 8 -21.25 12.39 -22.50
C LEU A 8 -22.42 12.51 -21.50
N ALA A 9 -22.30 13.38 -20.50
CA ALA A 9 -23.38 13.61 -19.54
C ALA A 9 -24.63 14.18 -20.19
N GLY A 10 -24.48 15.15 -21.13
CA GLY A 10 -25.58 15.72 -21.86
C GLY A 10 -26.25 14.71 -22.80
N TRP A 11 -25.45 13.90 -23.51
CA TRP A 11 -25.98 12.89 -24.43
C TRP A 11 -26.70 11.75 -23.70
N THR A 12 -26.08 11.22 -22.62
CA THR A 12 -26.70 10.14 -21.80
C THR A 12 -27.92 10.65 -21.04
N GLY A 13 -27.86 11.85 -20.46
CA GLY A 13 -29.00 12.47 -19.77
C GLY A 13 -30.17 12.81 -20.71
N GLY A 14 -29.87 13.32 -21.88
CA GLY A 14 -30.88 13.60 -22.90
C GLY A 14 -31.56 12.33 -23.44
N SER A 15 -30.78 11.30 -23.74
CA SER A 15 -31.30 9.99 -24.16
C SER A 15 -32.16 9.33 -23.09
N LEU A 16 -31.75 9.40 -21.83
CA LEU A 16 -32.50 8.83 -20.71
C LEU A 16 -33.79 9.61 -20.42
N SER A 17 -33.77 10.93 -20.57
CA SER A 17 -34.95 11.78 -20.44
C SER A 17 -36.00 11.50 -21.51
N ALA A 18 -35.59 11.12 -22.72
CA ALA A 18 -36.53 10.74 -23.80
C ALA A 18 -37.26 9.43 -23.53
N LEU A 19 -36.69 8.55 -22.70
CA LEU A 19 -37.29 7.27 -22.29
C LEU A 19 -38.23 7.39 -21.06
N LEU A 20 -38.22 8.54 -20.38
CA LEU A 20 -39.03 8.81 -19.17
C LEU A 20 -39.89 10.06 -19.38
N PRO A 21 -41.05 9.94 -20.02
CA PRO A 21 -41.85 11.09 -20.49
C PRO A 21 -42.40 12.01 -19.39
N ASP A 22 -42.48 11.51 -18.14
CA ASP A 22 -43.03 12.26 -17.00
C ASP A 22 -41.99 12.95 -16.12
N MET A 23 -40.68 12.90 -16.51
CA MET A 23 -39.62 13.54 -15.71
C MET A 23 -39.05 14.79 -16.35
N PRO A 24 -38.86 15.89 -15.58
CA PRO A 24 -38.27 17.11 -16.13
C PRO A 24 -36.83 16.83 -16.58
N ALA A 25 -36.54 17.08 -17.86
CA ALA A 25 -35.24 16.78 -18.50
C ALA A 25 -34.04 17.34 -17.72
N GLY A 26 -34.19 18.53 -17.11
CA GLY A 26 -33.14 19.16 -16.31
C GLY A 26 -32.71 18.32 -15.11
N ALA A 27 -33.64 17.72 -14.38
CA ALA A 27 -33.33 16.89 -13.23
C ALA A 27 -32.57 15.62 -13.63
N VAL A 28 -32.93 14.98 -14.74
CA VAL A 28 -32.28 13.77 -15.26
C VAL A 28 -30.83 14.05 -15.68
N ILE A 29 -30.61 15.20 -16.36
CA ILE A 29 -29.25 15.61 -16.77
C ILE A 29 -28.36 15.87 -15.57
N VAL A 30 -28.88 16.55 -14.53
CA VAL A 30 -28.12 16.82 -13.27
C VAL A 30 -27.79 15.52 -12.55
N LEU A 31 -28.74 14.58 -12.47
CA LEU A 31 -28.53 13.29 -11.84
C LEU A 31 -27.49 12.45 -12.59
N ALA A 32 -27.54 12.43 -13.91
CA ALA A 32 -26.55 11.77 -14.75
C ALA A 32 -25.15 12.38 -14.56
N ALA A 33 -25.03 13.70 -14.57
CA ALA A 33 -23.78 14.40 -14.33
C ALA A 33 -23.22 14.12 -12.92
N ALA A 34 -24.06 14.14 -11.89
CA ALA A 34 -23.68 13.82 -10.52
C ALA A 34 -23.20 12.37 -10.39
N THR A 35 -23.86 11.43 -11.05
CA THR A 35 -23.47 10.01 -11.06
C THR A 35 -22.11 9.81 -11.73
N ILE A 36 -21.89 10.41 -12.90
CA ILE A 36 -20.60 10.35 -13.60
C ILE A 36 -19.51 10.99 -12.77
N PHE A 37 -19.78 12.11 -12.11
CA PHE A 37 -18.83 12.77 -11.21
C PHE A 37 -18.48 11.91 -10.00
N ALA A 38 -19.47 11.32 -9.32
CA ALA A 38 -19.26 10.43 -8.18
C ALA A 38 -18.44 9.20 -8.59
N PHE A 39 -18.74 8.61 -9.75
CA PHE A 39 -17.98 7.50 -10.31
C PHE A 39 -16.52 7.90 -10.61
N SER A 40 -16.31 9.04 -11.24
CA SER A 40 -14.98 9.59 -11.51
C SER A 40 -14.17 9.83 -10.22
N LEU A 41 -14.82 10.35 -9.17
CA LEU A 41 -14.19 10.55 -7.85
C LEU A 41 -13.79 9.23 -7.20
N MET A 42 -14.63 8.21 -7.34
CA MET A 42 -14.38 6.88 -6.75
C MET A 42 -13.20 6.17 -7.44
N PHE A 43 -13.12 6.28 -8.78
CA PHE A 43 -12.12 5.60 -9.59
C PHE A 43 -10.88 6.45 -9.93
N ALA A 44 -10.75 7.66 -9.41
CA ALA A 44 -9.58 8.51 -9.67
C ALA A 44 -8.27 7.81 -9.19
N PRO A 45 -7.30 7.51 -10.08
CA PRO A 45 -6.18 6.62 -9.78
C PRO A 45 -5.19 7.16 -8.73
N ARG A 46 -5.11 8.48 -8.57
CA ARG A 46 -4.17 9.11 -7.62
C ARG A 46 -4.81 9.67 -6.35
N ARG A 47 -6.10 10.03 -6.37
CA ARG A 47 -6.82 10.69 -5.26
C ARG A 47 -8.15 10.02 -4.92
N GLY A 48 -8.55 8.95 -5.63
CA GLY A 48 -9.81 8.25 -5.39
C GLY A 48 -9.80 7.50 -4.06
N VAL A 49 -10.98 7.38 -3.46
CA VAL A 49 -11.19 6.67 -2.20
C VAL A 49 -10.70 5.21 -2.29
N ILE A 50 -10.94 4.56 -3.42
CA ILE A 50 -10.46 3.19 -3.68
C ILE A 50 -8.93 3.12 -3.68
N GLY A 51 -8.25 4.04 -4.35
CA GLY A 51 -6.78 4.08 -4.38
C GLY A 51 -6.17 4.30 -3.01
N TRP A 52 -6.81 5.11 -2.15
CA TRP A 52 -6.39 5.30 -0.76
C TRP A 52 -6.63 4.04 0.07
N ALA A 53 -7.81 3.42 -0.03
CA ALA A 53 -8.17 2.20 0.70
C ALA A 53 -7.24 1.03 0.33
N VAL A 54 -6.96 0.84 -0.97
CA VAL A 54 -6.03 -0.18 -1.46
C VAL A 54 -4.61 0.05 -0.94
N ARG A 55 -4.11 1.30 -0.97
CA ARG A 55 -2.79 1.62 -0.40
C ARG A 55 -2.73 1.33 1.10
N ARG A 56 -3.76 1.74 1.86
CA ARG A 56 -3.85 1.49 3.30
C ARG A 56 -3.90 -0.01 3.61
N LEU A 57 -4.69 -0.77 2.86
CA LEU A 57 -4.77 -2.22 2.99
C LEU A 57 -3.42 -2.88 2.66
N LYS A 58 -2.79 -2.47 1.57
CA LYS A 58 -1.46 -2.97 1.16
C LYS A 58 -0.38 -2.70 2.21
N MET A 59 -0.39 -1.52 2.85
CA MET A 59 0.54 -1.21 3.94
C MET A 59 0.27 -2.07 5.18
N ARG A 60 -1.00 -2.24 5.56
CA ARG A 60 -1.37 -3.10 6.69
C ARG A 60 -0.96 -4.56 6.47
N LEU A 61 -1.21 -5.09 5.27
CA LEU A 61 -0.82 -6.45 4.90
C LEU A 61 0.70 -6.63 4.88
N ARG A 62 1.44 -5.64 4.38
CA ARG A 62 2.91 -5.66 4.42
C ARG A 62 3.43 -5.68 5.86
N ALA A 63 2.95 -4.79 6.71
CA ALA A 63 3.37 -4.71 8.11
C ALA A 63 3.01 -5.99 8.88
N ALA A 64 1.83 -6.56 8.64
CA ALA A 64 1.41 -7.82 9.26
C ALA A 64 2.23 -9.02 8.76
N SER A 65 2.51 -9.09 7.43
CA SER A 65 3.32 -10.17 6.87
C SER A 65 4.78 -10.13 7.36
N VAL A 66 5.36 -8.93 7.50
CA VAL A 66 6.72 -8.77 8.05
C VAL A 66 6.78 -9.26 9.49
N ARG A 67 5.85 -8.80 10.35
CA ARG A 67 5.77 -9.24 11.75
C ARG A 67 5.54 -10.74 11.87
N GLY A 68 4.63 -11.29 11.06
CA GLY A 68 4.35 -12.72 11.03
C GLY A 68 5.56 -13.55 10.62
N LEU A 69 6.30 -13.12 9.59
CA LEU A 69 7.50 -13.82 9.14
C LEU A 69 8.62 -13.77 10.19
N LEU A 70 8.81 -12.63 10.85
CA LEU A 70 9.79 -12.49 11.94
C LEU A 70 9.43 -13.38 13.14
N ALA A 71 8.15 -13.40 13.54
CA ALA A 71 7.66 -14.26 14.61
C ALA A 71 7.90 -15.74 14.30
N MET A 72 7.60 -16.19 13.08
CA MET A 72 7.88 -17.57 12.66
C MET A 72 9.39 -17.89 12.64
N ALA A 73 10.22 -16.94 12.26
CA ALA A 73 11.68 -17.10 12.31
C ALA A 73 12.21 -17.21 13.75
N ASP A 74 11.45 -16.71 14.75
CA ASP A 74 11.73 -16.84 16.19
C ASP A 74 11.07 -18.09 16.81
N GLY A 75 10.43 -18.95 16.00
CA GLY A 75 9.80 -20.18 16.45
C GLY A 75 8.37 -20.05 16.97
N TYR A 76 7.74 -18.88 16.78
CA TYR A 76 6.33 -18.70 17.13
C TYR A 76 5.41 -19.31 16.07
N LEU A 77 4.15 -19.55 16.46
CA LEU A 77 3.12 -20.08 15.58
C LEU A 77 2.87 -19.14 14.36
N PRO A 78 2.51 -19.69 13.21
CA PRO A 78 2.21 -18.90 12.04
C PRO A 78 1.05 -17.93 12.30
N PRO A 79 1.07 -16.71 11.74
CA PRO A 79 0.00 -15.76 11.88
C PRO A 79 -1.26 -16.24 11.16
N ASP A 80 -2.43 -15.98 11.75
CA ASP A 80 -3.70 -16.35 11.15
C ASP A 80 -4.14 -15.37 10.04
N GLY A 81 -5.03 -15.84 9.16
CA GLY A 81 -5.75 -15.03 8.20
C GLY A 81 -4.94 -14.58 6.99
N LEU A 82 -5.22 -13.35 6.53
CA LEU A 82 -4.64 -12.78 5.30
C LEU A 82 -3.11 -12.70 5.32
N SER A 83 -2.53 -12.48 6.48
CA SER A 83 -1.06 -12.41 6.64
C SER A 83 -0.41 -13.74 6.28
N TYR A 84 -0.97 -14.85 6.73
CA TYR A 84 -0.53 -16.21 6.40
C TYR A 84 -0.60 -16.46 4.89
N GLN A 85 -1.72 -16.11 4.25
CA GLN A 85 -1.87 -16.28 2.81
C GLN A 85 -0.84 -15.47 2.01
N VAL A 86 -0.57 -14.23 2.41
CA VAL A 86 0.44 -13.39 1.75
C VAL A 86 1.85 -13.98 1.88
N ILE A 87 2.22 -14.50 3.06
CA ILE A 87 3.51 -15.11 3.31
C ILE A 87 3.66 -16.41 2.51
N ARG A 88 2.59 -17.21 2.44
CA ARG A 88 2.53 -18.45 1.65
C ARG A 88 2.63 -18.19 0.14
N LEU A 89 1.87 -17.20 -0.37
CA LEU A 89 1.92 -16.82 -1.80
C LEU A 89 3.31 -16.32 -2.24
N ARG A 90 4.10 -15.80 -1.31
CA ARG A 90 5.49 -15.40 -1.56
C ARG A 90 6.49 -16.54 -1.47
N GLY A 91 6.04 -17.76 -1.18
CA GLY A 91 6.90 -18.92 -1.03
C GLY A 91 7.79 -18.91 0.21
N TYR A 92 7.44 -18.12 1.24
CA TYR A 92 8.19 -18.04 2.49
C TYR A 92 7.80 -19.13 3.49
N ILE A 93 6.68 -19.83 3.24
CA ILE A 93 6.15 -20.93 4.04
C ILE A 93 5.82 -22.10 3.11
N ASP A 94 6.16 -23.31 3.55
CA ASP A 94 5.81 -24.55 2.90
C ASP A 94 4.38 -25.02 3.26
N GLY A 95 3.92 -26.09 2.62
CA GLY A 95 2.61 -26.71 2.88
C GLY A 95 2.35 -27.05 4.35
N ASP A 96 3.40 -27.44 5.08
CA ASP A 96 3.38 -27.79 6.51
C ASP A 96 3.51 -26.58 7.46
N ALA A 97 3.25 -25.38 6.98
CA ALA A 97 3.41 -24.14 7.73
C ALA A 97 4.83 -23.89 8.29
N ARG A 98 5.84 -24.52 7.69
CA ARG A 98 7.24 -24.33 8.07
C ARG A 98 7.87 -23.23 7.23
N ILE A 99 8.74 -22.44 7.86
CA ILE A 99 9.47 -21.39 7.14
C ILE A 99 10.49 -22.01 6.18
N THR A 100 10.42 -21.57 4.92
CA THR A 100 11.34 -22.01 3.86
C THR A 100 12.69 -21.31 3.99
N GLU A 101 13.71 -21.80 3.25
CA GLU A 101 15.02 -21.13 3.22
C GLU A 101 14.92 -19.69 2.68
N SER A 102 14.08 -19.45 1.67
CA SER A 102 13.77 -18.11 1.17
C SER A 102 13.11 -17.23 2.24
N GLY A 103 12.23 -17.82 3.05
CA GLY A 103 11.61 -17.12 4.20
C GLY A 103 12.64 -16.74 5.27
N ARG A 104 13.58 -17.63 5.61
CA ARG A 104 14.66 -17.34 6.55
C ARG A 104 15.58 -16.23 6.08
N ARG A 105 15.97 -16.24 4.80
CA ARG A 105 16.78 -15.18 4.20
C ARG A 105 16.05 -13.85 4.21
N ALA A 106 14.76 -13.84 3.86
CA ALA A 106 13.94 -12.64 3.91
C ALA A 106 13.80 -12.09 5.34
N ALA A 107 13.60 -12.95 6.33
CA ALA A 107 13.54 -12.55 7.74
C ALA A 107 14.87 -11.98 8.24
N ALA A 108 15.98 -12.59 7.86
CA ALA A 108 17.32 -12.09 8.22
C ALA A 108 17.60 -10.71 7.62
N GLU A 109 17.23 -10.50 6.36
CA GLU A 109 17.35 -9.20 5.70
C GLU A 109 16.46 -8.14 6.35
N MET A 110 15.20 -8.47 6.69
CA MET A 110 14.31 -7.56 7.40
C MET A 110 14.87 -7.15 8.77
N ARG A 111 15.46 -8.09 9.51
CA ARG A 111 16.13 -7.77 10.79
C ARG A 111 17.36 -6.90 10.61
N ARG A 112 18.13 -7.12 9.54
CA ARG A 112 19.27 -6.26 9.19
C ARG A 112 18.80 -4.83 8.92
N GLN A 113 17.77 -4.67 8.09
CA GLN A 113 17.18 -3.36 7.77
C GLN A 113 16.67 -2.66 9.05
N ASP A 114 15.97 -3.37 9.92
CA ASP A 114 15.45 -2.79 11.16
C ASP A 114 16.56 -2.34 12.10
N ARG A 115 17.62 -3.16 12.28
CA ARG A 115 18.80 -2.77 13.06
C ARG A 115 19.49 -1.52 12.51
N LEU A 116 19.69 -1.46 11.19
CA LEU A 116 20.32 -0.30 10.55
C LEU A 116 19.49 0.97 10.74
N TRP A 117 18.16 0.88 10.59
CA TRP A 117 17.26 2.00 10.85
C TRP A 117 17.23 2.42 12.32
N GLN A 118 17.31 1.48 13.25
CA GLN A 118 17.40 1.79 14.68
C GLN A 118 18.74 2.49 15.01
N THR A 119 19.85 1.96 14.50
CA THR A 119 21.18 2.56 14.70
C THR A 119 21.24 3.96 14.09
N TYR A 120 20.70 4.14 12.89
CA TYR A 120 20.64 5.45 12.24
C TYR A 120 19.82 6.46 13.07
N ARG A 121 18.66 6.07 13.57
CA ARG A 121 17.83 6.93 14.43
C ARG A 121 18.51 7.32 15.73
N THR A 122 19.23 6.42 16.33
CA THR A 122 19.97 6.70 17.57
C THR A 122 21.13 7.68 17.33
N ARG A 123 21.81 7.56 16.19
CA ARG A 123 22.94 8.44 15.84
C ARG A 123 22.51 9.79 15.26
N HIS A 124 21.35 9.85 14.61
CA HIS A 124 20.85 11.03 13.88
C HIS A 124 19.38 11.34 14.23
N PRO A 125 19.05 11.75 15.46
CA PRO A 125 17.68 11.95 15.91
C PRO A 125 16.92 12.99 15.08
N ASP A 126 17.58 14.07 14.67
CA ASP A 126 16.97 15.15 13.88
C ASP A 126 16.62 14.70 12.44
N ALA A 127 17.50 13.94 11.81
CA ALA A 127 17.27 13.38 10.48
C ALA A 127 16.22 12.26 10.48
N ALA A 128 16.08 11.56 11.60
CA ALA A 128 15.12 10.47 11.75
C ALA A 128 13.65 10.94 11.66
N LEU A 129 13.37 12.19 12.00
CA LEU A 129 12.03 12.78 11.87
C LEU A 129 11.60 12.96 10.41
N ALA A 130 12.56 13.13 9.49
CA ALA A 130 12.30 13.28 8.06
C ALA A 130 11.94 11.96 7.36
N PHE A 131 12.34 10.81 7.94
CA PHE A 131 12.16 9.49 7.33
C PHE A 131 11.21 8.62 8.14
N ASN A 132 10.09 8.26 7.52
CA ASN A 132 9.15 7.31 8.12
C ASN A 132 9.63 5.87 7.82
N PRO A 133 10.06 5.09 8.82
CA PRO A 133 10.50 3.69 8.62
C PRO A 133 9.39 2.79 8.10
N LEU A 134 8.12 3.21 8.24
CA LEU A 134 6.97 2.49 7.68
C LEU A 134 6.76 2.75 6.19
N SER A 135 7.54 3.61 5.55
CA SER A 135 7.47 3.87 4.10
C SER A 135 7.80 2.64 3.26
N GLY A 136 8.44 1.62 3.86
CA GLY A 136 8.88 0.41 3.18
C GLY A 136 10.06 0.64 2.22
N LEU A 137 10.74 1.78 2.35
CA LEU A 137 11.98 2.08 1.67
C LEU A 137 13.12 1.28 2.32
N ARG A 138 13.98 0.73 1.49
CA ARG A 138 15.21 0.10 1.97
C ARG A 138 16.19 1.20 2.38
N ILE A 139 17.02 0.93 3.37
CA ILE A 139 18.00 1.91 3.83
C ILE A 139 19.01 2.26 2.72
N GLU A 140 19.31 1.30 1.84
CA GLU A 140 20.17 1.47 0.68
C GLU A 140 19.62 2.43 -0.38
N ASP A 141 18.29 2.60 -0.42
CA ASP A 141 17.63 3.53 -1.35
C ASP A 141 17.65 4.99 -0.86
N VAL A 142 17.98 5.18 0.42
CA VAL A 142 17.90 6.48 1.11
C VAL A 142 19.28 7.00 1.50
N LEU A 143 20.16 6.12 1.94
CA LEU A 143 21.49 6.46 2.44
C LEU A 143 22.58 5.96 1.50
N SER A 144 23.69 6.71 1.45
CA SER A 144 24.86 6.31 0.69
C SER A 144 25.57 5.09 1.31
N ALA A 145 26.28 4.34 0.50
CA ALA A 145 27.01 3.16 0.92
C ALA A 145 28.00 3.44 2.07
N ASP A 146 28.62 4.61 2.08
CA ASP A 146 29.59 5.02 3.12
C ASP A 146 28.92 5.16 4.49
N ILE A 147 27.70 5.73 4.53
CA ILE A 147 26.93 5.87 5.77
C ILE A 147 26.49 4.49 6.27
N ILE A 148 26.06 3.60 5.37
CA ILE A 148 25.66 2.25 5.72
C ILE A 148 26.84 1.46 6.31
N ALA A 149 28.02 1.54 5.69
CA ALA A 149 29.24 0.92 6.20
C ALA A 149 29.61 1.45 7.60
N ALA A 150 29.44 2.74 7.84
CA ALA A 150 29.65 3.35 9.16
C ALA A 150 28.62 2.89 10.21
N LEU A 151 27.40 2.51 9.80
CA LEU A 151 26.36 1.97 10.67
C LEU A 151 26.59 0.49 11.02
N GLU A 152 27.19 -0.28 10.11
CA GLU A 152 27.54 -1.68 10.31
C GLU A 152 28.85 -1.85 11.10
N GLY A 153 29.69 -0.81 11.14
CA GLY A 153 30.92 -0.81 11.92
C GLY A 153 30.66 -0.81 13.44
N PRO A 154 31.63 -1.29 14.25
CA PRO A 154 31.52 -1.24 15.70
C PRO A 154 31.36 0.22 16.16
N ALA A 155 30.43 0.42 17.10
CA ALA A 155 30.26 1.72 17.74
C ALA A 155 31.59 2.12 18.43
N ARG A 156 32.26 3.13 17.86
CA ARG A 156 33.42 3.76 18.51
C ARG A 156 32.97 4.74 19.57
#